data_40e8b701ae616cf963ff0f2c427f7181
#
_entry.id   40e8b701ae616cf963ff0f2c427f7181
#
_cell.length_a   1.000
_cell.length_b   1.000
_cell.length_c   1.000
_cell.angle_alpha   90.00
_cell.angle_beta   90.00
_cell.angle_gamma   90.00
#
_symmetry.space_group_name_H-M   'P 1'
#
loop_
_entity.id
_entity.type
_entity.pdbx_description
1 polymer ?
#
loop_
_entity_poly.entity_id
_entity_poly.type
_entity_poly.pdbx_seq_one_letter_code
_entity_poly.pdbx_strand_id
1 'polypeptide(L)'
;LSIAEYKEIQYNKLADLIRNSLDMDAIYKVLFGEKKEMVRCAGKKDDTSGKGLVHIYCGDGKGKTTTSVGLTVRAAGSGKKVLFYQFLKDNSSSERNILEKVPGITLVRGREMQKFTFQMNEQELDELRIYNNEMLDKLFEMAKDYDMLVMDESVYAIKSNLLDEEKLITHLEEKPVGLEVVLAGRNPSQKLMDHADYVSEIQKVKHPFDQGVSSRVGIEL
;
A
#
# COMPACT_ATOMS: atom_id res chain seq x y z
N LEU A 1 -7.33 0.28 -43.66
CA LEU A 1 -6.38 1.30 -43.16
C LEU A 1 -5.11 0.60 -42.71
N SER A 2 -3.96 1.04 -43.22
CA SER A 2 -2.67 0.55 -42.73
C SER A 2 -2.41 1.05 -41.31
N ILE A 3 -1.52 0.38 -40.58
CA ILE A 3 -1.12 0.83 -39.21
C ILE A 3 -0.55 2.26 -39.25
N ALA A 4 0.09 2.67 -40.34
CA ALA A 4 0.64 4.00 -40.54
C ALA A 4 -0.47 5.05 -40.66
N GLU A 5 -1.48 4.80 -41.51
CA GLU A 5 -2.65 5.69 -41.68
C GLU A 5 -3.46 5.81 -40.39
N TYR A 6 -3.62 4.73 -39.61
CA TYR A 6 -4.29 4.78 -38.33
C TYR A 6 -3.53 5.65 -37.32
N LYS A 7 -2.19 5.52 -37.26
CA LYS A 7 -1.34 6.36 -36.38
C LYS A 7 -1.39 7.82 -36.76
N GLU A 8 -1.39 8.14 -38.04
CA GLU A 8 -1.43 9.52 -38.51
C GLU A 8 -2.77 10.19 -38.21
N ILE A 9 -3.90 9.47 -38.35
CA ILE A 9 -5.24 9.96 -37.95
C ILE A 9 -5.30 10.23 -36.43
N GLN A 10 -4.73 9.34 -35.61
CA GLN A 10 -4.71 9.53 -34.17
C GLN A 10 -3.83 10.72 -33.77
N TYR A 11 -2.68 10.88 -34.43
CA TYR A 11 -1.77 11.99 -34.17
C TYR A 11 -2.40 13.34 -34.52
N ASN A 12 -3.09 13.44 -35.62
CA ASN A 12 -3.79 14.67 -36.06
C ASN A 12 -4.94 15.04 -35.13
N LYS A 13 -5.76 14.05 -34.69
CA LYS A 13 -6.82 14.26 -33.70
C LYS A 13 -6.27 14.74 -32.35
N LEU A 14 -5.13 14.20 -31.91
CA LEU A 14 -4.48 14.63 -30.67
C LEU A 14 -3.94 16.05 -30.79
N ALA A 15 -3.32 16.38 -31.92
CA ALA A 15 -2.80 17.72 -32.19
C ALA A 15 -3.91 18.78 -32.19
N ASP A 16 -5.09 18.47 -32.75
CA ASP A 16 -6.25 19.34 -32.75
C ASP A 16 -6.87 19.53 -31.37
N LEU A 17 -6.92 18.47 -30.55
CA LEU A 17 -7.37 18.55 -29.16
C LEU A 17 -6.44 19.41 -28.29
N ILE A 18 -5.14 19.28 -28.47
CA ILE A 18 -4.13 20.10 -27.78
C ILE A 18 -4.24 21.57 -28.17
N ARG A 19 -4.56 21.85 -29.42
CA ARG A 19 -4.72 23.23 -29.95
C ARG A 19 -6.01 23.92 -29.51
N ASN A 20 -7.09 23.15 -29.34
CA ASN A 20 -8.45 23.74 -29.22
C ASN A 20 -9.06 23.62 -27.81
N SER A 21 -8.57 22.77 -26.94
CA SER A 21 -9.03 22.69 -25.54
C SER A 21 -8.07 21.91 -24.66
N LEU A 22 -7.90 22.35 -23.41
CA LEU A 22 -7.22 21.64 -22.33
C LEU A 22 -8.12 20.52 -21.71
N ASP A 23 -8.98 19.89 -22.52
CA ASP A 23 -9.82 18.80 -22.04
C ASP A 23 -8.99 17.49 -21.94
N MET A 24 -8.49 17.24 -20.74
CA MET A 24 -7.68 16.06 -20.43
C MET A 24 -8.46 14.75 -20.61
N ASP A 25 -9.77 14.74 -20.42
CA ASP A 25 -10.60 13.55 -20.63
C ASP A 25 -10.73 13.22 -22.14
N ALA A 26 -10.86 14.24 -22.99
CA ALA A 26 -10.85 14.06 -24.44
C ALA A 26 -9.49 13.57 -24.96
N ILE A 27 -8.39 14.13 -24.44
CA ILE A 27 -7.02 13.68 -24.75
C ILE A 27 -6.82 12.22 -24.32
N TYR A 28 -7.25 11.86 -23.12
CA TYR A 28 -7.16 10.48 -22.64
C TYR A 28 -7.95 9.50 -23.53
N LYS A 29 -9.17 9.90 -23.95
CA LYS A 29 -10.02 9.10 -24.83
C LYS A 29 -9.37 8.83 -26.19
N VAL A 30 -8.65 9.80 -26.76
CA VAL A 30 -7.93 9.65 -28.04
C VAL A 30 -6.70 8.76 -27.89
N LEU A 31 -5.94 8.89 -26.81
CA LEU A 31 -4.70 8.13 -26.58
C LEU A 31 -4.96 6.67 -26.18
N PHE A 32 -5.99 6.43 -25.37
CA PHE A 32 -6.21 5.12 -24.71
C PHE A 32 -7.56 4.49 -25.04
N GLY A 33 -8.36 5.12 -25.92
CA GLY A 33 -9.73 4.71 -26.22
C GLY A 33 -10.73 5.20 -25.16
N GLU A 34 -12.01 4.88 -25.37
CA GLU A 34 -13.01 5.13 -24.31
C GLU A 34 -12.54 4.43 -23.03
N LYS A 35 -12.62 5.17 -21.89
CA LYS A 35 -12.50 4.52 -20.59
C LYS A 35 -13.45 3.33 -20.65
N LYS A 36 -12.92 2.11 -20.85
CA LYS A 36 -13.73 0.94 -20.56
C LYS A 36 -14.19 1.17 -19.15
N GLU A 37 -15.51 1.26 -18.96
CA GLU A 37 -16.06 1.11 -17.61
C GLU A 37 -15.27 -0.02 -16.99
N MET A 38 -14.62 0.29 -15.85
CA MET A 38 -13.81 -0.70 -15.15
C MET A 38 -14.68 -1.96 -15.15
N VAL A 39 -14.25 -3.01 -15.86
CA VAL A 39 -15.02 -4.24 -15.94
C VAL A 39 -15.13 -4.63 -14.48
N ARG A 40 -16.25 -4.29 -13.87
CA ARG A 40 -16.64 -4.90 -12.61
C ARG A 40 -16.59 -6.36 -12.97
N CYS A 41 -15.56 -7.05 -12.51
CA CYS A 41 -15.61 -8.49 -12.51
C CYS A 41 -16.97 -8.77 -11.91
N ALA A 42 -17.93 -9.20 -12.72
CA ALA A 42 -19.22 -9.66 -12.26
C ALA A 42 -18.93 -10.94 -11.47
N GLY A 43 -18.19 -10.76 -10.39
CA GLY A 43 -17.96 -11.74 -9.36
C GLY A 43 -19.33 -12.06 -8.82
N LYS A 44 -19.64 -13.33 -8.77
CA LYS A 44 -20.69 -13.87 -7.91
C LYS A 44 -20.79 -12.95 -6.69
N LYS A 45 -21.99 -12.52 -6.33
CA LYS A 45 -22.23 -11.77 -5.08
C LYS A 45 -21.35 -12.41 -4.02
N ASP A 46 -20.38 -11.66 -3.50
CA ASP A 46 -19.57 -12.09 -2.38
C ASP A 46 -20.56 -12.40 -1.24
N ASP A 47 -20.79 -13.67 -1.03
CA ASP A 47 -21.59 -14.18 0.07
C ASP A 47 -20.74 -14.26 1.36
N THR A 48 -19.64 -13.53 1.35
CA THR A 48 -18.91 -13.23 2.57
C THR A 48 -19.67 -12.11 3.25
N SER A 49 -20.14 -12.36 4.42
CA SER A 49 -20.90 -11.54 5.39
C SER A 49 -20.53 -10.03 5.51
N GLY A 50 -19.91 -9.41 4.52
CA GLY A 50 -19.42 -8.03 4.56
C GLY A 50 -18.30 -7.80 5.58
N LYS A 51 -17.73 -8.86 6.17
CA LYS A 51 -16.68 -8.79 7.17
C LYS A 51 -15.31 -8.59 6.48
N GLY A 52 -14.61 -7.49 6.82
CA GLY A 52 -13.22 -7.29 6.46
C GLY A 52 -12.31 -8.08 7.40
N LEU A 53 -11.25 -8.68 6.85
CA LEU A 53 -10.33 -9.59 7.53
C LEU A 53 -8.99 -8.91 7.83
N VAL A 54 -8.25 -9.49 8.79
CA VAL A 54 -6.90 -9.03 9.16
C VAL A 54 -5.87 -9.96 8.54
N HIS A 55 -4.94 -9.38 7.78
CA HIS A 55 -3.84 -10.10 7.14
C HIS A 55 -2.50 -9.70 7.76
N ILE A 56 -1.63 -10.68 7.98
CA ILE A 56 -0.22 -10.47 8.33
C ILE A 56 0.66 -11.09 7.25
N TYR A 57 1.52 -10.26 6.62
CA TYR A 57 2.61 -10.71 5.76
C TYR A 57 3.93 -10.59 6.52
N CYS A 58 4.47 -11.71 7.00
CA CYS A 58 5.66 -11.73 7.85
C CYS A 58 6.79 -12.57 7.25
N GLY A 59 7.84 -12.79 8.05
CA GLY A 59 8.99 -13.61 7.69
C GLY A 59 10.25 -12.81 7.33
N ASP A 60 11.34 -13.53 7.08
CA ASP A 60 12.66 -12.97 6.77
C ASP A 60 12.96 -12.86 5.28
N GLY A 61 12.11 -13.48 4.44
CA GLY A 61 12.22 -13.41 2.97
C GLY A 61 11.83 -12.06 2.39
N LYS A 62 12.29 -11.83 1.14
CA LYS A 62 11.91 -10.66 0.32
C LYS A 62 10.49 -10.82 -0.19
N GLY A 63 9.68 -9.75 -0.13
CA GLY A 63 8.37 -9.74 -0.76
C GLY A 63 7.21 -9.27 0.12
N LYS A 64 7.40 -9.01 1.41
CA LYS A 64 6.35 -8.52 2.33
C LYS A 64 5.68 -7.25 1.82
N THR A 65 6.43 -6.18 1.62
CA THR A 65 5.95 -4.93 1.03
C THR A 65 5.35 -5.18 -0.37
N THR A 66 6.03 -5.98 -1.22
CA THR A 66 5.55 -6.30 -2.57
C THR A 66 4.19 -6.98 -2.55
N THR A 67 3.95 -7.89 -1.60
CA THR A 67 2.66 -8.56 -1.42
C THR A 67 1.58 -7.57 -0.97
N SER A 68 1.90 -6.70 0.00
CA SER A 68 0.99 -5.64 0.47
C SER A 68 0.62 -4.67 -0.65
N VAL A 69 1.60 -4.24 -1.44
CA VAL A 69 1.40 -3.40 -2.64
C VAL A 69 0.55 -4.13 -3.69
N GLY A 70 0.83 -5.41 -3.95
CA GLY A 70 0.06 -6.23 -4.88
C GLY A 70 -1.41 -6.34 -4.49
N LEU A 71 -1.70 -6.56 -3.21
CA LEU A 71 -3.07 -6.60 -2.69
C LEU A 71 -3.74 -5.22 -2.76
N THR A 72 -3.00 -4.15 -2.44
CA THR A 72 -3.46 -2.75 -2.59
C THR A 72 -3.94 -2.46 -4.02
N VAL A 73 -3.11 -2.77 -5.01
CA VAL A 73 -3.46 -2.57 -6.43
C VAL A 73 -4.66 -3.42 -6.85
N ARG A 74 -4.72 -4.68 -6.40
CA ARG A 74 -5.84 -5.58 -6.67
C ARG A 74 -7.15 -5.03 -6.09
N ALA A 75 -7.13 -4.57 -4.85
CA ALA A 75 -8.29 -4.00 -4.18
C ALA A 75 -8.78 -2.72 -4.89
N ALA A 76 -7.87 -1.78 -5.19
CA ALA A 76 -8.21 -0.57 -5.95
C ALA A 76 -8.74 -0.91 -7.35
N GLY A 77 -8.16 -1.90 -8.04
CA GLY A 77 -8.64 -2.39 -9.33
C GLY A 77 -10.05 -3.00 -9.29
N SER A 78 -10.52 -3.44 -8.14
CA SER A 78 -11.91 -3.89 -7.92
C SER A 78 -12.88 -2.76 -7.52
N GLY A 79 -12.38 -1.52 -7.41
CA GLY A 79 -13.15 -0.34 -7.03
C GLY A 79 -13.18 -0.06 -5.52
N LYS A 80 -12.39 -0.79 -4.72
CA LYS A 80 -12.22 -0.53 -3.28
C LYS A 80 -11.37 0.72 -3.04
N LYS A 81 -11.69 1.45 -1.97
CA LYS A 81 -10.87 2.56 -1.48
C LYS A 81 -9.82 2.02 -0.51
N VAL A 82 -8.55 2.28 -0.78
CA VAL A 82 -7.43 1.79 0.02
C VAL A 82 -6.67 2.96 0.66
N LEU A 83 -6.49 2.89 1.96
CA LEU A 83 -5.60 3.76 2.73
C LEU A 83 -4.27 3.01 2.95
N PHE A 84 -3.16 3.59 2.51
CA PHE A 84 -1.84 2.96 2.56
C PHE A 84 -0.86 3.81 3.36
N TYR A 85 -0.19 3.20 4.33
CA TYR A 85 0.83 3.81 5.16
C TYR A 85 2.03 2.89 5.34
N GLN A 86 3.22 3.47 5.46
CA GLN A 86 4.48 2.76 5.71
C GLN A 86 5.13 3.32 6.97
N PHE A 87 5.20 2.48 8.00
CA PHE A 87 5.97 2.82 9.20
C PHE A 87 7.47 2.79 8.90
N LEU A 88 8.27 3.54 9.66
CA LEU A 88 9.73 3.49 9.65
C LEU A 88 10.38 3.72 8.27
N LYS A 89 9.66 4.35 7.34
CA LYS A 89 10.15 4.74 6.02
C LYS A 89 10.04 6.27 5.83
N ASP A 90 10.96 6.84 5.08
CA ASP A 90 11.11 8.28 4.82
C ASP A 90 10.24 8.83 3.68
N ASN A 91 9.24 8.10 3.23
CA ASN A 91 8.40 8.40 2.07
C ASN A 91 9.11 8.31 0.70
N SER A 92 10.34 7.80 0.61
CA SER A 92 11.13 7.70 -0.64
C SER A 92 10.95 6.39 -1.39
N SER A 93 10.21 5.42 -0.85
CA SER A 93 10.00 4.10 -1.47
C SER A 93 9.42 4.21 -2.88
N SER A 94 10.02 3.50 -3.84
CA SER A 94 9.71 3.61 -5.28
C SER A 94 8.25 3.32 -5.64
N GLU A 95 7.61 2.40 -4.93
CA GLU A 95 6.19 2.04 -5.13
C GLU A 95 5.23 3.22 -4.92
N ARG A 96 5.60 4.19 -4.08
CA ARG A 96 4.77 5.37 -3.82
C ARG A 96 4.53 6.20 -5.07
N ASN A 97 5.54 6.32 -5.93
CA ASN A 97 5.46 7.10 -7.17
C ASN A 97 4.37 6.62 -8.13
N ILE A 98 4.03 5.34 -8.07
CA ILE A 98 2.94 4.78 -8.89
C ILE A 98 1.63 4.69 -8.11
N LEU A 99 1.66 4.31 -6.84
CA LEU A 99 0.45 4.19 -6.03
C LEU A 99 -0.30 5.52 -5.91
N GLU A 100 0.41 6.66 -5.81
CA GLU A 100 -0.19 8.01 -5.79
C GLU A 100 -1.02 8.33 -7.04
N LYS A 101 -0.76 7.64 -8.16
CA LYS A 101 -1.45 7.84 -9.45
C LYS A 101 -2.60 6.86 -9.67
N VAL A 102 -2.74 5.85 -8.81
CA VAL A 102 -3.78 4.84 -8.95
C VAL A 102 -5.07 5.34 -8.31
N PRO A 103 -6.18 5.46 -9.07
CA PRO A 103 -7.47 5.83 -8.50
C PRO A 103 -7.90 4.86 -7.39
N GLY A 104 -8.43 5.39 -6.30
CA GLY A 104 -8.88 4.60 -5.16
C GLY A 104 -7.80 4.30 -4.12
N ILE A 105 -6.53 4.68 -4.35
CA ILE A 105 -5.46 4.57 -3.36
C ILE A 105 -5.14 5.95 -2.77
N THR A 106 -5.15 6.04 -1.46
CA THR A 106 -4.69 7.22 -0.70
C THR A 106 -3.44 6.86 0.06
N LEU A 107 -2.32 7.52 -0.25
CA LEU A 107 -1.07 7.39 0.49
C LEU A 107 -1.01 8.39 1.62
N VAL A 108 -0.87 7.92 2.85
CA VAL A 108 -0.57 8.79 3.99
C VAL A 108 0.94 9.02 4.04
N ARG A 109 1.34 10.28 4.19
CA ARG A 109 2.76 10.63 4.37
C ARG A 109 3.11 10.50 5.85
N GLY A 110 4.21 9.80 6.10
CA GLY A 110 4.83 9.70 7.42
C GLY A 110 5.76 10.87 7.73
N ARG A 111 6.35 10.86 8.93
CA ARG A 111 7.43 11.77 9.32
C ARG A 111 8.62 11.55 8.39
N GLU A 112 9.28 12.63 7.97
CA GLU A 112 10.56 12.53 7.30
C GLU A 112 11.62 12.01 8.28
N MET A 113 12.30 10.95 7.87
CA MET A 113 13.33 10.30 8.69
C MET A 113 14.72 10.59 8.08
N GLN A 114 15.56 11.29 8.84
CA GLN A 114 16.93 11.59 8.42
C GLN A 114 17.92 10.52 8.84
N LYS A 115 17.52 9.63 9.75
CA LYS A 115 18.34 8.55 10.31
C LYS A 115 17.60 7.24 10.31
N PHE A 116 18.32 6.14 10.18
CA PHE A 116 17.78 4.83 10.49
C PHE A 116 17.58 4.66 12.01
N THR A 117 16.63 3.86 12.43
CA THR A 117 16.30 3.65 13.85
C THR A 117 17.50 3.20 14.69
N PHE A 118 18.41 2.41 14.13
CA PHE A 118 19.65 1.97 14.80
C PHE A 118 20.69 3.09 15.00
N GLN A 119 20.50 4.26 14.41
CA GLN A 119 21.35 5.45 14.54
C GLN A 119 20.73 6.49 15.51
N MET A 120 19.53 6.26 15.99
CA MET A 120 18.79 7.17 16.87
C MET A 120 19.20 6.96 18.32
N ASN A 121 19.22 8.06 19.08
CA ASN A 121 19.36 8.00 20.52
C ASN A 121 18.00 7.71 21.20
N GLU A 122 17.98 7.51 22.52
CA GLU A 122 16.76 7.16 23.27
C GLU A 122 15.66 8.23 23.13
N GLN A 123 16.01 9.51 23.18
CA GLN A 123 15.04 10.59 23.03
C GLN A 123 14.40 10.58 21.63
N GLU A 124 15.20 10.40 20.57
CA GLU A 124 14.71 10.32 19.19
C GLU A 124 13.80 9.09 19.00
N LEU A 125 14.11 7.97 19.66
CA LEU A 125 13.28 6.76 19.64
C LEU A 125 11.96 6.96 20.39
N ASP A 126 11.97 7.65 21.54
CA ASP A 126 10.76 7.99 22.30
C ASP A 126 9.83 8.93 21.52
N GLU A 127 10.39 9.97 20.90
CA GLU A 127 9.63 10.85 20.01
C GLU A 127 9.01 10.10 18.83
N LEU A 128 9.75 9.15 18.24
CA LEU A 128 9.27 8.33 17.14
C LEU A 128 8.17 7.37 17.59
N ARG A 129 8.29 6.80 18.80
CA ARG A 129 7.27 5.95 19.42
C ARG A 129 5.97 6.72 19.63
N ILE A 130 6.04 7.92 20.22
CA ILE A 130 4.88 8.78 20.42
C ILE A 130 4.21 9.07 19.07
N TYR A 131 4.99 9.54 18.10
CA TYR A 131 4.50 9.84 16.76
C TYR A 131 3.81 8.64 16.08
N ASN A 132 4.42 7.45 16.15
CA ASN A 132 3.84 6.25 15.53
C ASN A 132 2.50 5.86 16.19
N ASN A 133 2.37 6.01 17.50
CA ASN A 133 1.14 5.68 18.21
C ASN A 133 0.02 6.71 17.94
N GLU A 134 0.35 7.99 17.79
CA GLU A 134 -0.59 9.01 17.35
C GLU A 134 -1.01 8.78 15.87
N MET A 135 -0.05 8.38 15.03
CA MET A 135 -0.34 8.03 13.64
C MET A 135 -1.24 6.80 13.54
N LEU A 136 -1.07 5.79 14.40
CA LEU A 136 -1.96 4.62 14.46
C LEU A 136 -3.42 5.04 14.71
N ASP A 137 -3.67 5.89 15.69
CA ASP A 137 -5.01 6.41 15.97
C ASP A 137 -5.59 7.14 14.76
N LYS A 138 -4.78 8.01 14.15
CA LYS A 138 -5.17 8.77 12.96
C LYS A 138 -5.50 7.87 11.78
N LEU A 139 -4.73 6.80 11.57
CA LEU A 139 -4.97 5.86 10.46
C LEU A 139 -6.30 5.12 10.64
N PHE A 140 -6.63 4.66 11.84
CA PHE A 140 -7.91 4.00 12.10
C PHE A 140 -9.09 4.97 12.04
N GLU A 141 -8.90 6.22 12.45
CA GLU A 141 -9.94 7.25 12.27
C GLU A 141 -10.20 7.53 10.79
N MET A 142 -9.15 7.72 9.98
CA MET A 142 -9.28 7.90 8.54
C MET A 142 -9.88 6.67 7.84
N ALA A 143 -9.51 5.48 8.29
CA ALA A 143 -9.91 4.22 7.67
C ALA A 143 -11.43 3.94 7.74
N LYS A 144 -12.19 4.70 8.52
CA LYS A 144 -13.67 4.62 8.55
C LYS A 144 -14.32 4.91 7.18
N ASP A 145 -13.64 5.66 6.33
CA ASP A 145 -14.09 6.02 4.97
C ASP A 145 -13.48 5.13 3.87
N TYR A 146 -12.78 4.05 4.25
CA TYR A 146 -12.05 3.16 3.35
C TYR A 146 -12.51 1.71 3.50
N ASP A 147 -12.26 0.92 2.44
CA ASP A 147 -12.54 -0.53 2.44
C ASP A 147 -11.32 -1.34 2.92
N MET A 148 -10.12 -0.76 2.83
CA MET A 148 -8.87 -1.42 3.21
C MET A 148 -7.89 -0.42 3.82
N LEU A 149 -7.26 -0.82 4.93
CA LEU A 149 -6.11 -0.15 5.55
C LEU A 149 -4.88 -1.03 5.42
N VAL A 150 -3.82 -0.51 4.82
CA VAL A 150 -2.53 -1.19 4.69
C VAL A 150 -1.49 -0.46 5.51
N MET A 151 -0.85 -1.17 6.43
CA MET A 151 0.19 -0.68 7.34
C MET A 151 1.47 -1.50 7.14
N ASP A 152 2.28 -1.09 6.15
CA ASP A 152 3.58 -1.72 5.88
C ASP A 152 4.59 -1.39 6.98
N GLU A 153 5.48 -2.35 7.32
CA GLU A 153 6.45 -2.31 8.40
C GLU A 153 5.85 -2.13 9.82
N SER A 154 4.53 -2.23 10.00
CA SER A 154 3.88 -2.11 11.31
C SER A 154 4.33 -3.19 12.29
N VAL A 155 4.45 -4.43 11.82
CA VAL A 155 4.91 -5.57 12.64
C VAL A 155 6.37 -5.36 13.10
N TYR A 156 7.22 -4.78 12.24
CA TYR A 156 8.59 -4.46 12.64
C TYR A 156 8.66 -3.26 13.61
N ALA A 157 7.77 -2.29 13.45
CA ALA A 157 7.66 -1.18 14.40
C ALA A 157 7.28 -1.68 15.81
N ILE A 158 6.36 -2.65 15.92
CA ILE A 158 6.02 -3.31 17.19
C ILE A 158 7.24 -4.05 17.74
N LYS A 159 7.88 -4.89 16.93
CA LYS A 159 9.07 -5.65 17.33
C LYS A 159 10.20 -4.77 17.86
N SER A 160 10.32 -3.57 17.31
CA SER A 160 11.34 -2.58 17.70
C SER A 160 10.88 -1.68 18.86
N ASN A 161 9.74 -1.97 19.50
CA ASN A 161 9.14 -1.16 20.58
C ASN A 161 8.90 0.31 20.16
N LEU A 162 8.58 0.54 18.88
CA LEU A 162 8.26 1.85 18.30
C LEU A 162 6.78 2.01 17.95
N LEU A 163 5.98 0.97 18.18
CA LEU A 163 4.53 0.95 18.07
C LEU A 163 3.97 0.03 19.15
N ASP A 164 2.91 0.47 19.82
CA ASP A 164 2.25 -0.28 20.87
C ASP A 164 1.37 -1.39 20.29
N GLU A 165 1.69 -2.64 20.63
CA GLU A 165 0.97 -3.81 20.16
C GLU A 165 -0.44 -3.90 20.74
N GLU A 166 -0.61 -3.61 22.04
CA GLU A 166 -1.91 -3.65 22.70
C GLU A 166 -2.88 -2.64 22.08
N LYS A 167 -2.36 -1.45 21.81
CA LYS A 167 -3.12 -0.39 21.14
C LYS A 167 -3.55 -0.82 19.73
N LEU A 168 -2.64 -1.43 18.95
CA LEU A 168 -2.99 -1.96 17.64
C LEU A 168 -4.07 -3.03 17.74
N ILE A 169 -3.94 -3.99 18.68
CA ILE A 169 -4.92 -5.05 18.88
C ILE A 169 -6.29 -4.47 19.22
N THR A 170 -6.35 -3.48 20.12
CA THR A 170 -7.60 -2.79 20.44
C THR A 170 -8.25 -2.19 19.19
N HIS A 171 -7.47 -1.52 18.34
CA HIS A 171 -7.99 -0.99 17.09
C HIS A 171 -8.47 -2.07 16.11
N LEU A 172 -7.79 -3.24 16.08
CA LEU A 172 -8.23 -4.36 15.23
C LEU A 172 -9.57 -4.97 15.71
N GLU A 173 -9.78 -5.02 17.01
CA GLU A 173 -11.03 -5.51 17.61
C GLU A 173 -12.20 -4.52 17.38
N GLU A 174 -11.92 -3.22 17.42
CA GLU A 174 -12.90 -2.14 17.27
C GLU A 174 -13.10 -1.66 15.83
N LYS A 175 -12.34 -2.18 14.86
CA LYS A 175 -12.40 -1.73 13.47
C LYS A 175 -13.79 -1.84 12.87
N PRO A 176 -14.17 -1.00 11.89
CA PRO A 176 -15.38 -1.18 11.12
C PRO A 176 -15.49 -2.61 10.56
N VAL A 177 -16.66 -3.22 10.64
CA VAL A 177 -16.89 -4.63 10.27
C VAL A 177 -16.40 -4.94 8.85
N GLY A 178 -16.58 -4.02 7.90
CA GLY A 178 -16.18 -4.20 6.50
C GLY A 178 -14.73 -3.81 6.18
N LEU A 179 -13.97 -3.28 7.17
CA LEU A 179 -12.61 -2.83 6.93
C LEU A 179 -11.63 -4.00 6.87
N GLU A 180 -11.00 -4.20 5.72
CA GLU A 180 -9.85 -5.09 5.55
C GLU A 180 -8.59 -4.42 6.11
N VAL A 181 -7.78 -5.14 6.90
CA VAL A 181 -6.53 -4.60 7.45
C VAL A 181 -5.35 -5.48 7.06
N VAL A 182 -4.29 -4.87 6.55
CA VAL A 182 -3.06 -5.56 6.12
C VAL A 182 -1.89 -5.03 6.92
N LEU A 183 -1.22 -5.92 7.62
CA LEU A 183 -0.01 -5.69 8.40
C LEU A 183 1.17 -6.35 7.73
N ALA A 184 2.32 -5.69 7.67
CA ALA A 184 3.53 -6.31 7.16
C ALA A 184 4.74 -6.04 8.06
N GLY A 185 5.70 -6.95 8.06
CA GLY A 185 6.96 -6.82 8.78
C GLY A 185 7.53 -8.15 9.25
N ARG A 186 8.50 -8.10 10.18
CA ARG A 186 9.20 -9.30 10.65
C ARG A 186 8.80 -9.67 12.06
N ASN A 187 8.71 -11.00 12.31
CA ASN A 187 8.57 -11.60 13.63
C ASN A 187 7.37 -11.04 14.43
N PRO A 188 6.12 -11.24 13.94
CA PRO A 188 4.93 -10.94 14.74
C PRO A 188 4.94 -11.77 16.03
N SER A 189 4.37 -11.21 17.10
CA SER A 189 4.11 -11.98 18.30
C SER A 189 3.01 -13.03 18.06
N GLN A 190 2.98 -14.07 18.90
CA GLN A 190 1.87 -15.03 18.86
C GLN A 190 0.53 -14.31 19.12
N LYS A 191 0.51 -13.35 20.05
CA LYS A 191 -0.67 -12.57 20.37
C LYS A 191 -1.23 -11.83 19.15
N LEU A 192 -0.38 -11.15 18.36
CA LEU A 192 -0.81 -10.48 17.15
C LEU A 192 -1.30 -11.46 16.08
N MET A 193 -0.64 -12.61 15.93
CA MET A 193 -1.07 -13.68 15.01
C MET A 193 -2.43 -14.25 15.37
N ASP A 194 -2.75 -14.39 16.66
CA ASP A 194 -4.03 -14.90 17.15
C ASP A 194 -5.20 -13.94 16.83
N HIS A 195 -4.93 -12.65 16.57
CA HIS A 195 -5.92 -11.65 16.15
C HIS A 195 -6.01 -11.48 14.62
N ALA A 196 -5.23 -12.26 13.86
CA ALA A 196 -5.27 -12.22 12.40
C ALA A 196 -6.09 -13.37 11.82
N ASP A 197 -6.80 -13.10 10.71
CA ASP A 197 -7.51 -14.11 9.93
C ASP A 197 -6.58 -14.81 8.94
N TYR A 198 -5.55 -14.08 8.42
CA TYR A 198 -4.51 -14.61 7.54
C TYR A 198 -3.12 -14.31 8.09
N VAL A 199 -2.30 -15.33 8.22
CA VAL A 199 -0.86 -15.18 8.48
C VAL A 199 -0.11 -15.89 7.37
N SER A 200 0.65 -15.11 6.58
CA SER A 200 1.48 -15.64 5.49
C SER A 200 2.94 -15.34 5.77
N GLU A 201 3.74 -16.39 5.90
CA GLU A 201 5.17 -16.27 6.15
C GLU A 201 5.96 -16.39 4.85
N ILE A 202 6.77 -15.37 4.54
CA ILE A 202 7.67 -15.33 3.38
C ILE A 202 9.07 -15.71 3.86
N GLN A 203 9.48 -16.91 3.57
CA GLN A 203 10.74 -17.48 4.03
C GLN A 203 11.90 -17.13 3.10
N LYS A 204 13.06 -16.83 3.69
CA LYS A 204 14.31 -16.62 2.96
C LYS A 204 14.97 -17.99 2.65
N VAL A 205 14.64 -18.55 1.48
CA VAL A 205 15.32 -19.78 1.00
C VAL A 205 16.70 -19.43 0.45
N LYS A 206 16.84 -18.29 -0.27
CA LYS A 206 18.08 -17.74 -0.78
C LYS A 206 17.96 -16.25 -0.93
N HIS A 207 18.97 -15.49 -0.55
CA HIS A 207 18.95 -14.04 -0.67
C HIS A 207 20.30 -13.48 -1.19
N PRO A 208 20.30 -12.59 -2.20
CA PRO A 208 21.53 -12.02 -2.75
C PRO A 208 22.35 -11.22 -1.72
N PHE A 209 21.69 -10.66 -0.71
CA PHE A 209 22.34 -9.96 0.40
C PHE A 209 23.39 -10.83 1.12
N ASP A 210 23.13 -12.12 1.27
CA ASP A 210 24.05 -13.10 1.88
C ASP A 210 25.34 -13.29 1.02
N GLN A 211 25.31 -12.81 -0.22
CA GLN A 211 26.43 -12.80 -1.18
C GLN A 211 27.01 -11.40 -1.39
N GLY A 212 26.67 -10.42 -0.52
CA GLY A 212 27.18 -9.05 -0.58
C GLY A 212 26.51 -8.16 -1.63
N VAL A 213 25.39 -8.58 -2.23
CA VAL A 213 24.62 -7.73 -3.16
C VAL A 213 23.79 -6.73 -2.37
N SER A 214 24.06 -5.45 -2.58
CA SER A 214 23.31 -4.34 -1.95
C SER A 214 21.88 -4.20 -2.52
N SER A 215 21.02 -3.49 -1.78
CA SER A 215 19.67 -3.15 -2.24
C SER A 215 19.70 -2.27 -3.50
N ARG A 216 18.81 -2.58 -4.46
CA ARG A 216 18.75 -1.92 -5.77
C ARG A 216 17.48 -1.10 -5.89
N VAL A 217 17.58 0.09 -6.48
CA VAL A 217 16.43 0.97 -6.74
C VAL A 217 15.41 0.28 -7.65
N GLY A 218 14.16 0.35 -7.29
CA GLY A 218 13.05 -0.27 -8.02
C GLY A 218 12.90 -1.80 -7.85
N ILE A 219 13.80 -2.43 -7.06
CA ILE A 219 13.75 -3.89 -6.78
C ILE A 219 13.62 -4.14 -5.27
N GLU A 220 14.50 -3.58 -4.45
CA GLU A 220 14.46 -3.66 -3.00
C GLU A 220 14.12 -2.31 -2.34
N LEU A 221 14.29 -1.19 -3.09
CA LEU A 221 14.06 0.19 -2.65
C LEU A 221 13.08 0.91 -3.56
#